data_87f39d83321724d5666bb81f9ca0802d
#
_entry.id   87f39d83321724d5666bb81f9ca0802d
#
_cell.length_a   1.000
_cell.length_b   1.000
_cell.length_c   1.000
_cell.angle_alpha   90.00
_cell.angle_beta   90.00
_cell.angle_gamma   90.00
#
_symmetry.space_group_name_H-M   'P 1'
#
loop_
_entity.id
_entity.type
_entity.pdbx_description
1 polymer ?
#
loop_
_entity_poly.entity_id
_entity_poly.type
_entity_poly.pdbx_seq_one_letter_code
_entity_poly.pdbx_strand_id
1 'polypeptide(L)'
;PIHPGRGALRMSQDRITEKDFLSGLGLTVAPYAAVNDADSMKAAVEKIGAPSILKTRRFGYDGKGQARLQSAADADQALADMAGSPAVLEGFIEFSAEISVIAARGVSGEVACFDPGENVHEGGILRKTTVPAAVNSNLRMDGVLLAGRILNELDYVGVMGVELFVTPAGLVVNEIAPRVHNSGHWTQN
;
A
#
# COMPACT_ATOMS: atom_id res chain seq x y z
N PRO A 1 -22.20 16.72 -6.31
CA PRO A 1 -21.55 15.55 -5.72
C PRO A 1 -20.10 15.87 -5.37
N ILE A 2 -19.58 15.23 -4.33
CA ILE A 2 -18.17 15.36 -3.92
C ILE A 2 -17.47 14.05 -4.33
N HIS A 3 -16.34 14.18 -5.03
CA HIS A 3 -15.53 13.06 -5.45
C HIS A 3 -14.08 13.19 -4.94
N PRO A 4 -13.41 12.09 -4.56
CA PRO A 4 -13.95 10.73 -4.46
C PRO A 4 -15.01 10.63 -3.36
N GLY A 5 -15.85 9.59 -3.44
CA GLY A 5 -16.91 9.34 -2.47
C GLY A 5 -16.36 9.06 -1.06
N ARG A 6 -17.17 9.33 -0.04
CA ARG A 6 -16.76 9.14 1.38
C ARG A 6 -16.32 7.69 1.71
N GLY A 7 -16.87 6.70 1.00
CA GLY A 7 -16.51 5.30 1.17
C GLY A 7 -15.04 5.03 0.86
N ALA A 8 -14.55 5.52 -0.26
CA ALA A 8 -13.17 5.36 -0.68
C ALA A 8 -12.18 6.03 0.30
N LEU A 9 -12.50 7.26 0.74
CA LEU A 9 -11.69 7.97 1.74
C LEU A 9 -11.66 7.23 3.08
N ARG A 10 -12.81 6.76 3.56
CA ARG A 10 -12.90 6.04 4.83
C ARG A 10 -12.09 4.73 4.79
N MET A 11 -12.14 4.03 3.67
CA MET A 11 -11.42 2.77 3.48
C MET A 11 -9.90 2.99 3.51
N SER A 12 -9.38 3.98 2.80
CA SER A 12 -7.94 4.24 2.68
C SER A 12 -7.30 5.00 3.86
N GLN A 13 -8.10 5.53 4.80
CA GLN A 13 -7.58 6.24 5.97
C GLN A 13 -7.01 5.32 7.05
N ASP A 14 -7.27 4.02 6.99
CA ASP A 14 -6.86 3.05 7.99
C ASP A 14 -6.29 1.81 7.32
N ARG A 15 -5.02 1.50 7.57
CA ARG A 15 -4.28 0.39 6.93
C ARG A 15 -4.93 -0.98 7.11
N ILE A 16 -5.60 -1.24 8.24
CA ILE A 16 -6.32 -2.52 8.44
C ILE A 16 -7.53 -2.57 7.51
N THR A 17 -8.35 -1.51 7.51
CA THR A 17 -9.55 -1.43 6.66
C THR A 17 -9.18 -1.54 5.17
N GLU A 18 -8.08 -0.92 4.75
CA GLU A 18 -7.55 -1.02 3.39
C GLU A 18 -7.14 -2.45 3.04
N LYS A 19 -6.37 -3.11 3.92
CA LYS A 19 -5.92 -4.50 3.70
C LYS A 19 -7.07 -5.50 3.73
N ASP A 20 -8.04 -5.32 4.64
CA ASP A 20 -9.26 -6.15 4.67
C ASP A 20 -10.05 -6.04 3.37
N PHE A 21 -10.21 -4.81 2.85
CA PHE A 21 -10.85 -4.57 1.56
C PHE A 21 -10.10 -5.25 0.40
N LEU A 22 -8.80 -5.01 0.28
CA LEU A 22 -7.97 -5.58 -0.78
C LEU A 22 -7.95 -7.12 -0.73
N SER A 23 -7.80 -7.69 0.47
CA SER A 23 -7.87 -9.15 0.69
C SER A 23 -9.25 -9.71 0.35
N GLY A 24 -10.33 -9.00 0.68
CA GLY A 24 -11.70 -9.34 0.35
C GLY A 24 -11.95 -9.40 -1.16
N LEU A 25 -11.19 -8.64 -1.94
CA LEU A 25 -11.15 -8.73 -3.40
C LEU A 25 -10.31 -9.91 -3.90
N GLY A 26 -9.67 -10.69 -3.04
CA GLY A 26 -8.73 -11.75 -3.42
C GLY A 26 -7.41 -11.23 -3.97
N LEU A 27 -7.05 -9.97 -3.68
CA LEU A 27 -5.75 -9.40 -4.01
C LEU A 27 -4.73 -9.78 -2.94
N THR A 28 -3.50 -10.02 -3.35
CA THR A 28 -2.41 -10.34 -2.44
C THR A 28 -1.91 -9.08 -1.76
N VAL A 29 -1.86 -9.09 -0.42
CA VAL A 29 -1.26 -8.05 0.43
C VAL A 29 -0.24 -8.72 1.36
N ALA A 30 0.66 -7.93 1.97
CA ALA A 30 1.52 -8.45 3.03
C ALA A 30 0.67 -9.07 4.16
N PRO A 31 1.07 -10.20 4.77
CA PRO A 31 0.41 -10.70 5.98
C PRO A 31 0.37 -9.61 7.04
N TYR A 32 -0.73 -9.46 7.76
CA TYR A 32 -0.90 -8.37 8.72
C TYR A 32 -1.70 -8.77 9.95
N ALA A 33 -1.48 -8.01 11.03
CA ALA A 33 -2.23 -8.13 12.27
C ALA A 33 -2.35 -6.76 12.96
N ALA A 34 -3.51 -6.50 13.59
CA ALA A 34 -3.73 -5.28 14.35
C ALA A 34 -2.92 -5.30 15.66
N VAL A 35 -2.37 -4.14 16.03
CA VAL A 35 -1.63 -3.93 17.27
C VAL A 35 -2.17 -2.69 17.97
N ASN A 36 -2.66 -2.87 19.21
CA ASN A 36 -3.21 -1.79 20.01
C ASN A 36 -2.49 -1.65 21.38
N ASP A 37 -1.84 -2.73 21.82
CA ASP A 37 -1.20 -2.87 23.13
C ASP A 37 -0.13 -3.98 23.09
N ALA A 38 0.51 -4.26 24.23
CA ALA A 38 1.56 -5.27 24.34
C ALA A 38 1.05 -6.69 24.06
N ASP A 39 -0.18 -7.03 24.50
CA ASP A 39 -0.74 -8.37 24.32
C ASP A 39 -1.03 -8.62 22.81
N SER A 40 -1.65 -7.66 22.13
CA SER A 40 -1.90 -7.74 20.70
C SER A 40 -0.60 -7.68 19.88
N MET A 41 0.44 -6.97 20.36
CA MET A 41 1.77 -6.98 19.73
C MET A 41 2.40 -8.37 19.80
N LYS A 42 2.37 -9.00 20.96
CA LYS A 42 2.87 -10.37 21.13
C LYS A 42 2.15 -11.35 20.19
N ALA A 43 0.83 -11.32 20.17
CA ALA A 43 0.02 -12.17 19.30
C ALA A 43 0.30 -11.89 17.81
N ALA A 44 0.52 -10.62 17.43
CA ALA A 44 0.88 -10.23 16.07
C ALA A 44 2.25 -10.79 15.65
N VAL A 45 3.26 -10.71 16.53
CA VAL A 45 4.60 -11.27 16.27
C VAL A 45 4.55 -12.79 16.17
N GLU A 46 3.77 -13.48 17.00
CA GLU A 46 3.58 -14.93 16.91
C GLU A 46 2.92 -15.33 15.57
N LYS A 47 1.98 -14.54 15.08
CA LYS A 47 1.25 -14.80 13.83
C LYS A 47 2.05 -14.46 12.58
N ILE A 48 2.70 -13.31 12.56
CA ILE A 48 3.36 -12.74 11.37
C ILE A 48 4.83 -13.17 11.30
N GLY A 49 5.52 -13.21 12.43
CA GLY A 49 6.97 -13.48 12.51
C GLY A 49 7.83 -12.26 12.23
N ALA A 50 9.12 -12.52 12.02
CA ALA A 50 10.12 -11.55 11.63
C ALA A 50 10.92 -12.07 10.42
N PRO A 51 11.44 -11.19 9.54
CA PRO A 51 11.35 -9.73 9.64
C PRO A 51 9.94 -9.20 9.36
N SER A 52 9.58 -8.09 10.01
CA SER A 52 8.27 -7.44 9.86
C SER A 52 8.39 -5.93 10.09
N ILE A 53 7.33 -5.18 9.76
CA ILE A 53 7.29 -3.73 9.92
C ILE A 53 6.03 -3.38 10.71
N LEU A 54 6.20 -2.69 11.84
CA LEU A 54 5.10 -2.08 12.59
C LEU A 54 4.85 -0.68 12.02
N LYS A 55 3.61 -0.39 11.64
CA LYS A 55 3.21 0.91 11.07
C LYS A 55 2.03 1.48 11.83
N THR A 56 2.00 2.80 12.05
CA THR A 56 0.76 3.44 12.52
C THR A 56 -0.38 3.17 11.54
N ARG A 57 -1.57 2.88 12.04
CA ARG A 57 -2.75 2.62 11.19
C ARG A 57 -3.16 3.83 10.39
N ARG A 58 -2.91 5.04 10.92
CA ARG A 58 -3.32 6.30 10.31
C ARG A 58 -2.19 7.32 10.38
N PHE A 59 -2.22 8.30 9.50
CA PHE A 59 -1.32 9.47 9.50
C PHE A 59 0.18 9.16 9.30
N GLY A 60 0.55 7.96 8.87
CA GLY A 60 1.91 7.65 8.45
C GLY A 60 2.20 8.24 7.06
N TYR A 61 3.38 8.83 6.87
CA TYR A 61 3.86 9.36 5.59
C TYR A 61 5.39 9.38 5.54
N ASP A 62 5.98 9.26 4.35
CA ASP A 62 7.42 9.37 4.12
C ASP A 62 8.28 8.58 5.11
N GLY A 63 7.89 7.33 5.40
CA GLY A 63 8.60 6.47 6.36
C GLY A 63 8.39 6.81 7.84
N LYS A 64 7.63 7.87 8.17
CA LYS A 64 7.29 8.21 9.55
C LYS A 64 6.18 7.32 10.10
N GLY A 65 6.23 7.04 11.41
CA GLY A 65 5.26 6.17 12.07
C GLY A 65 5.43 4.70 11.67
N GLN A 66 6.68 4.26 11.42
CA GLN A 66 7.01 2.86 11.19
C GLN A 66 8.29 2.46 11.92
N ALA A 67 8.34 1.21 12.38
CA ALA A 67 9.49 0.59 13.02
C ALA A 67 9.70 -0.81 12.42
N ARG A 68 10.95 -1.14 12.08
CA ARG A 68 11.30 -2.44 11.53
C ARG A 68 11.69 -3.40 12.65
N LEU A 69 11.09 -4.58 12.65
CA LEU A 69 11.46 -5.70 13.50
C LEU A 69 12.34 -6.66 12.69
N GLN A 70 13.56 -6.89 13.12
CA GLN A 70 14.44 -7.93 12.58
C GLN A 70 14.19 -9.26 13.30
N SER A 71 13.77 -9.19 14.55
CA SER A 71 13.45 -10.32 15.41
C SER A 71 12.29 -9.99 16.37
N ALA A 72 11.77 -11.00 17.04
CA ALA A 72 10.74 -10.80 18.07
C ALA A 72 11.24 -9.94 19.26
N ALA A 73 12.55 -9.87 19.50
CA ALA A 73 13.13 -9.05 20.57
C ALA A 73 12.97 -7.55 20.34
N ASP A 74 12.71 -7.12 19.11
CA ASP A 74 12.52 -5.71 18.75
C ASP A 74 11.10 -5.20 19.06
N ALA A 75 10.18 -6.10 19.46
CA ALA A 75 8.76 -5.81 19.58
C ALA A 75 8.44 -4.70 20.59
N ASP A 76 9.04 -4.74 21.77
CA ASP A 76 8.76 -3.76 22.85
C ASP A 76 9.24 -2.36 22.44
N GLN A 77 10.42 -2.24 21.84
CA GLN A 77 10.91 -0.95 21.35
C GLN A 77 10.07 -0.43 20.20
N ALA A 78 9.72 -1.28 19.23
CA ALA A 78 8.88 -0.90 18.12
C ALA A 78 7.50 -0.40 18.60
N LEU A 79 6.91 -1.07 19.60
CA LEU A 79 5.64 -0.63 20.17
C LEU A 79 5.77 0.71 20.91
N ALA A 80 6.87 0.92 21.65
CA ALA A 80 7.14 2.19 22.31
C ALA A 80 7.27 3.34 21.30
N ASP A 81 7.90 3.10 20.15
CA ASP A 81 8.06 4.08 19.08
C ASP A 81 6.71 4.52 18.46
N MET A 82 5.65 3.71 18.59
CA MET A 82 4.29 4.08 18.16
C MET A 82 3.60 5.07 19.11
N ALA A 83 4.18 5.33 20.28
CA ALA A 83 3.69 6.32 21.26
C ALA A 83 2.20 6.17 21.59
N GLY A 84 1.72 4.92 21.74
CA GLY A 84 0.32 4.60 22.04
C GLY A 84 -0.65 4.71 20.85
N SER A 85 -0.16 4.99 19.65
CA SER A 85 -1.00 5.01 18.46
C SER A 85 -1.37 3.59 18.03
N PRO A 86 -2.64 3.33 17.67
CA PRO A 86 -3.00 2.06 17.03
C PRO A 86 -2.14 1.77 15.81
N ALA A 87 -1.65 0.54 15.69
CA ALA A 87 -0.69 0.13 14.67
C ALA A 87 -1.15 -1.16 13.95
N VAL A 88 -0.45 -1.49 12.88
CA VAL A 88 -0.53 -2.75 12.15
C VAL A 88 0.87 -3.32 12.02
N LEU A 89 1.06 -4.59 12.36
CA LEU A 89 2.27 -5.33 12.06
C LEU A 89 2.09 -6.00 10.69
N GLU A 90 3.01 -5.72 9.77
CA GLU A 90 3.03 -6.30 8.43
C GLU A 90 4.27 -7.17 8.24
N GLY A 91 4.10 -8.36 7.67
CA GLY A 91 5.22 -9.19 7.25
C GLY A 91 6.07 -8.45 6.22
N PHE A 92 7.39 -8.56 6.35
CA PHE A 92 8.31 -7.97 5.38
C PHE A 92 8.20 -8.70 4.05
N ILE A 93 8.00 -7.96 2.96
CA ILE A 93 7.94 -8.52 1.62
C ILE A 93 9.29 -8.32 0.94
N GLU A 94 9.90 -9.41 0.51
CA GLU A 94 11.05 -9.35 -0.39
C GLU A 94 10.56 -9.15 -1.82
N PHE A 95 11.03 -8.09 -2.47
CA PHE A 95 10.61 -7.72 -3.82
C PHE A 95 11.81 -7.34 -4.68
N SER A 96 11.68 -7.54 -5.99
CA SER A 96 12.69 -7.17 -6.97
C SER A 96 12.52 -5.74 -7.49
N ALA A 97 11.30 -5.22 -7.47
CA ALA A 97 10.97 -3.86 -7.88
C ALA A 97 9.71 -3.39 -7.15
N GLU A 98 9.61 -2.08 -6.94
CA GLU A 98 8.38 -1.41 -6.54
C GLU A 98 7.85 -0.63 -7.74
N ILE A 99 6.58 -0.85 -8.07
CA ILE A 99 5.92 -0.14 -9.17
C ILE A 99 4.66 0.56 -8.68
N SER A 100 4.27 1.61 -9.38
CA SER A 100 2.99 2.27 -9.15
C SER A 100 2.20 2.43 -10.43
N VAL A 101 0.88 2.28 -10.32
CA VAL A 101 -0.08 2.55 -11.39
C VAL A 101 -0.87 3.78 -11.01
N ILE A 102 -0.84 4.80 -11.87
CA ILE A 102 -1.72 5.96 -11.76
C ILE A 102 -2.93 5.68 -12.63
N ALA A 103 -4.08 5.55 -11.99
CA ALA A 103 -5.33 5.20 -12.62
C ALA A 103 -6.41 6.25 -12.33
N ALA A 104 -7.33 6.42 -13.26
CA ALA A 104 -8.47 7.31 -13.10
C ALA A 104 -9.75 6.59 -13.54
N ARG A 105 -10.86 6.88 -12.86
CA ARG A 105 -12.20 6.44 -13.25
C ARG A 105 -13.13 7.64 -13.31
N GLY A 106 -13.85 7.76 -14.41
CA GLY A 106 -14.82 8.82 -14.62
C GLY A 106 -16.18 8.53 -14.00
N VAL A 107 -17.07 9.50 -14.06
CA VAL A 107 -18.45 9.39 -13.54
C VAL A 107 -19.31 8.39 -14.30
N SER A 108 -18.98 8.12 -15.55
CA SER A 108 -19.64 7.10 -16.41
C SER A 108 -19.08 5.69 -16.22
N GLY A 109 -18.02 5.54 -15.36
CA GLY A 109 -17.43 4.25 -15.05
C GLY A 109 -16.25 3.85 -15.94
N GLU A 110 -15.88 4.68 -16.91
CA GLU A 110 -14.70 4.46 -17.75
C GLU A 110 -13.41 4.55 -16.90
N VAL A 111 -12.50 3.61 -17.13
CA VAL A 111 -11.20 3.55 -16.44
C VAL A 111 -10.09 3.80 -17.44
N ALA A 112 -9.15 4.67 -17.08
CA ALA A 112 -7.91 4.89 -17.80
C ALA A 112 -6.72 4.77 -16.84
N CYS A 113 -5.62 4.19 -17.31
CA CYS A 113 -4.38 4.05 -16.56
C CYS A 113 -3.20 4.56 -17.40
N PHE A 114 -2.26 5.18 -16.72
CA PHE A 114 -0.94 5.40 -17.30
C PHE A 114 -0.11 4.11 -17.25
N ASP A 115 0.94 4.04 -18.05
CA ASP A 115 1.92 2.96 -17.94
C ASP A 115 2.47 2.91 -16.50
N PRO A 116 2.63 1.71 -15.91
CA PRO A 116 3.23 1.58 -14.58
C PRO A 116 4.63 2.18 -14.53
N GLY A 117 4.89 2.94 -13.48
CA GLY A 117 6.21 3.51 -13.18
C GLY A 117 6.95 2.67 -12.14
N GLU A 118 8.26 2.49 -12.32
CA GLU A 118 9.14 1.87 -11.32
C GLU A 118 9.66 2.94 -10.37
N ASN A 119 9.53 2.67 -9.07
CA ASN A 119 9.85 3.58 -7.99
C ASN A 119 11.14 3.18 -7.28
N VAL A 120 11.98 4.16 -7.00
CA VAL A 120 13.16 4.02 -6.14
C VAL A 120 12.97 4.88 -4.90
N HIS A 121 12.97 4.24 -3.74
CA HIS A 121 12.90 4.89 -2.44
C HIS A 121 14.25 4.87 -1.72
N GLU A 122 14.58 5.96 -1.05
CA GLU A 122 15.75 6.07 -0.17
C GLU A 122 15.27 6.65 1.17
N GLY A 123 15.52 5.90 2.25
CA GLY A 123 15.07 6.29 3.59
C GLY A 123 13.55 6.44 3.72
N GLY A 124 12.76 5.68 2.94
CA GLY A 124 11.30 5.75 2.91
C GLY A 124 10.72 6.91 2.09
N ILE A 125 11.57 7.67 1.39
CA ILE A 125 11.15 8.80 0.55
C ILE A 125 11.35 8.42 -0.92
N LEU A 126 10.31 8.61 -1.73
CA LEU A 126 10.39 8.42 -3.18
C LEU A 126 11.38 9.43 -3.79
N ARG A 127 12.41 8.91 -4.47
CA ARG A 127 13.45 9.71 -5.12
C ARG A 127 13.31 9.75 -6.63
N LYS A 128 12.84 8.66 -7.22
CA LYS A 128 12.76 8.55 -8.67
C LYS A 128 11.61 7.63 -9.07
N THR A 129 10.86 8.04 -10.09
CA THR A 129 9.94 7.18 -10.83
C THR A 129 10.41 7.11 -12.28
N THR A 130 10.55 5.92 -12.84
CA THR A 130 10.90 5.68 -14.24
C THR A 130 9.74 5.04 -14.97
N VAL A 131 9.28 5.63 -16.06
CA VAL A 131 8.13 5.16 -16.84
C VAL A 131 8.58 4.87 -18.28
N PRO A 132 8.20 3.73 -18.85
CA PRO A 132 7.53 2.60 -18.20
C PRO A 132 8.47 1.86 -17.26
N ALA A 133 7.89 1.15 -16.27
CA ALA A 133 8.64 0.30 -15.35
C ALA A 133 9.43 -0.79 -16.10
N ALA A 134 10.67 -1.05 -15.68
CA ALA A 134 11.56 -2.04 -16.28
C ALA A 134 11.23 -3.49 -15.86
N VAL A 135 9.94 -3.82 -15.81
CA VAL A 135 9.42 -5.16 -15.57
C VAL A 135 8.79 -5.73 -16.84
N ASN A 136 8.54 -7.04 -16.89
CA ASN A 136 7.95 -7.64 -18.08
C ASN A 136 6.53 -7.07 -18.37
N SER A 137 6.12 -7.16 -19.65
CA SER A 137 4.84 -6.58 -20.11
C SER A 137 3.61 -7.20 -19.44
N ASN A 138 3.66 -8.47 -19.06
CA ASN A 138 2.55 -9.13 -18.39
C ASN A 138 2.36 -8.56 -16.98
N LEU A 139 3.44 -8.36 -16.22
CA LEU A 139 3.37 -7.74 -14.89
C LEU A 139 2.86 -6.29 -14.97
N ARG A 140 3.26 -5.53 -16.01
CA ARG A 140 2.69 -4.18 -16.23
C ARG A 140 1.18 -4.25 -16.47
N MET A 141 0.74 -5.17 -17.34
CA MET A 141 -0.67 -5.36 -17.65
C MET A 141 -1.46 -5.82 -16.41
N ASP A 142 -0.91 -6.78 -15.64
CA ASP A 142 -1.53 -7.25 -14.39
C ASP A 142 -1.71 -6.10 -13.40
N GLY A 143 -0.72 -5.22 -13.26
CA GLY A 143 -0.80 -4.01 -12.44
C GLY A 143 -1.94 -3.07 -12.87
N VAL A 144 -2.06 -2.82 -14.18
CA VAL A 144 -3.14 -2.00 -14.76
C VAL A 144 -4.52 -2.62 -14.49
N LEU A 145 -4.67 -3.93 -14.73
CA LEU A 145 -5.93 -4.64 -14.49
C LEU A 145 -6.31 -4.63 -13.00
N LEU A 146 -5.32 -4.83 -12.13
CA LEU A 146 -5.49 -4.77 -10.68
C LEU A 146 -5.96 -3.39 -10.23
N ALA A 147 -5.33 -2.32 -10.69
CA ALA A 147 -5.74 -0.95 -10.39
C ALA A 147 -7.16 -0.65 -10.88
N GLY A 148 -7.48 -1.04 -12.11
CA GLY A 148 -8.83 -0.90 -12.67
C GLY A 148 -9.89 -1.64 -11.83
N ARG A 149 -9.58 -2.85 -11.37
CA ARG A 149 -10.46 -3.61 -10.48
C ARG A 149 -10.73 -2.90 -9.16
N ILE A 150 -9.68 -2.36 -8.51
CA ILE A 150 -9.82 -1.60 -7.25
C ILE A 150 -10.74 -0.39 -7.46
N LEU A 151 -10.54 0.39 -8.53
CA LEU A 151 -11.38 1.56 -8.82
C LEU A 151 -12.85 1.18 -9.05
N ASN A 152 -13.10 0.09 -9.76
CA ASN A 152 -14.46 -0.38 -10.02
C ASN A 152 -15.17 -0.85 -8.76
N GLU A 153 -14.50 -1.65 -7.91
CA GLU A 153 -15.09 -2.18 -6.68
C GLU A 153 -15.37 -1.08 -5.63
N LEU A 154 -14.63 0.03 -5.69
CA LEU A 154 -14.87 1.20 -4.85
C LEU A 154 -15.92 2.16 -5.43
N ASP A 155 -16.44 1.89 -6.63
CA ASP A 155 -17.20 2.88 -7.42
C ASP A 155 -16.52 4.26 -7.41
N TYR A 156 -15.18 4.21 -7.54
CA TYR A 156 -14.33 5.38 -7.39
C TYR A 156 -14.52 6.35 -8.54
N VAL A 157 -14.56 7.63 -8.25
CA VAL A 157 -14.51 8.70 -9.26
C VAL A 157 -13.35 9.63 -8.91
N GLY A 158 -12.38 9.72 -9.82
CA GLY A 158 -11.17 10.52 -9.61
C GLY A 158 -9.90 9.77 -9.97
N VAL A 159 -8.76 10.27 -9.49
CA VAL A 159 -7.42 9.72 -9.70
C VAL A 159 -6.95 8.97 -8.44
N MET A 160 -6.33 7.82 -8.63
CA MET A 160 -5.77 6.98 -7.58
C MET A 160 -4.38 6.51 -7.97
N GLY A 161 -3.45 6.51 -7.01
CA GLY A 161 -2.19 5.79 -7.10
C GLY A 161 -2.32 4.42 -6.42
N VAL A 162 -1.83 3.36 -7.08
CA VAL A 162 -1.76 2.01 -6.53
C VAL A 162 -0.30 1.58 -6.52
N GLU A 163 0.25 1.32 -5.33
CA GLU A 163 1.63 0.84 -5.16
C GLU A 163 1.68 -0.67 -5.03
N LEU A 164 2.60 -1.27 -5.76
CA LEU A 164 2.73 -2.72 -5.92
C LEU A 164 4.18 -3.15 -5.75
N PHE A 165 4.41 -4.21 -5.00
CA PHE A 165 5.68 -4.92 -4.97
C PHE A 165 5.68 -6.03 -6.03
N VAL A 166 6.75 -6.12 -6.79
CA VAL A 166 7.01 -7.19 -7.75
C VAL A 166 7.78 -8.30 -7.04
N THR A 167 7.14 -9.46 -6.87
CA THR A 167 7.73 -10.63 -6.22
C THR A 167 7.82 -11.81 -7.18
N PRO A 168 8.57 -12.86 -6.86
CA PRO A 168 8.57 -14.10 -7.67
C PRO A 168 7.19 -14.75 -7.78
N ALA A 169 6.31 -14.53 -6.81
CA ALA A 169 4.93 -15.07 -6.80
C ALA A 169 3.91 -14.17 -7.52
N GLY A 170 4.33 -12.99 -8.00
CA GLY A 170 3.46 -12.01 -8.66
C GLY A 170 3.40 -10.67 -7.94
N LEU A 171 2.34 -9.91 -8.18
CA LEU A 171 2.15 -8.60 -7.59
C LEU A 171 1.53 -8.66 -6.19
N VAL A 172 2.08 -7.88 -5.27
CA VAL A 172 1.56 -7.69 -3.91
C VAL A 172 1.19 -6.22 -3.76
N VAL A 173 -0.05 -5.93 -3.36
CA VAL A 173 -0.49 -4.54 -3.13
C VAL A 173 0.14 -4.04 -1.83
N ASN A 174 0.89 -2.95 -1.92
CA ASN A 174 1.46 -2.26 -0.77
C ASN A 174 0.44 -1.30 -0.15
N GLU A 175 0.02 -0.30 -0.93
CA GLU A 175 -1.01 0.66 -0.51
C GLU A 175 -1.74 1.27 -1.69
N ILE A 176 -2.87 1.92 -1.40
CA ILE A 176 -3.60 2.74 -2.37
C ILE A 176 -3.72 4.17 -1.87
N ALA A 177 -3.59 5.12 -2.78
CA ALA A 177 -3.67 6.55 -2.50
C ALA A 177 -4.83 7.16 -3.30
N PRO A 178 -6.02 7.41 -2.70
CA PRO A 178 -7.18 8.00 -3.37
C PRO A 178 -7.02 9.52 -3.51
N ARG A 179 -5.93 9.97 -4.06
CA ARG A 179 -5.48 11.35 -4.25
C ARG A 179 -4.37 11.40 -5.28
N VAL A 180 -3.94 12.60 -5.62
CA VAL A 180 -2.65 12.79 -6.31
C VAL A 180 -1.54 12.14 -5.49
N HIS A 181 -0.71 11.34 -6.16
CA HIS A 181 0.39 10.60 -5.56
C HIS A 181 1.73 11.11 -6.08
N ASN A 182 2.78 11.07 -5.24
CA ASN A 182 4.13 11.55 -5.62
C ASN A 182 4.69 10.81 -6.85
N SER A 183 4.44 9.50 -6.99
CA SER A 183 4.83 8.72 -8.16
C SER A 183 4.06 9.08 -9.44
N GLY A 184 3.04 9.93 -9.35
CA GLY A 184 2.20 10.37 -10.47
C GLY A 184 2.38 11.83 -10.87
N HIS A 185 3.28 12.59 -10.26
CA HIS A 185 3.44 14.01 -10.58
C HIS A 185 3.82 14.28 -12.04
N TRP A 186 4.50 13.35 -12.70
CA TRP A 186 4.87 13.42 -14.10
C TRP A 186 3.65 13.37 -15.05
N THR A 187 2.49 12.94 -14.59
CA THR A 187 1.27 12.83 -15.43
C THR A 187 0.57 14.18 -15.67
N GLN A 188 1.09 15.25 -15.11
CA GLN A 188 0.48 16.58 -15.18
C GLN A 188 1.06 17.47 -16.29
N ASN A 189 2.00 16.97 -17.08
CA ASN A 189 2.68 17.73 -18.16
C ASN A 189 2.19 17.33 -19.53
#